data_56ec016bee6314f4dfb98b63ebe60062
#
_entry.id   56ec016bee6314f4dfb98b63ebe60062
#
_cell.length_a   1.000
_cell.length_b   1.000
_cell.length_c   1.000
_cell.angle_alpha   90.00
_cell.angle_beta   90.00
_cell.angle_gamma   90.00
#
_symmetry.space_group_name_H-M   'P 1'
#
loop_
_entity.id
_entity.type
_entity.pdbx_description
1 polymer ?
#
loop_
_entity_poly.entity_id
_entity_poly.type
_entity_poly.pdbx_seq_one_letter_code
_entity_poly.pdbx_strand_id
1 'polypeptide(L)'
;MRSFNLGNWVTHTAYCIVIVGAILSTDCTGAKTSSRLNLDQSLAITNSVRAFAATVANDITSRGPLAWRDQFADTPSFFMAANGQLVFANSDAATRGIKELPRSIAHIELRWGNPLLVDPLTPALAMLAAPYHEVLVDNAGHRMESSGYFTGLAELGPGGWKFRNAHWSVAAPTSPAP
;
A
#
# COMPACT_ATOMS: atom_id res chain seq x y z
N MET A 1 -34.76 -16.04 -46.95
CA MET A 1 -34.89 -16.77 -48.21
C MET A 1 -33.56 -17.39 -48.59
N ARG A 2 -33.56 -18.70 -48.75
CA ARG A 2 -32.52 -19.56 -49.35
C ARG A 2 -31.20 -19.68 -48.57
N SER A 3 -30.60 -20.83 -48.39
CA SER A 3 -30.96 -22.26 -48.60
C SER A 3 -29.76 -23.07 -48.13
N PHE A 4 -30.05 -24.16 -47.46
CA PHE A 4 -29.23 -25.32 -47.13
C PHE A 4 -28.16 -25.69 -48.18
N ASN A 5 -27.00 -26.16 -47.73
CA ASN A 5 -26.45 -27.35 -48.36
C ASN A 5 -25.62 -28.18 -47.34
N LEU A 6 -26.05 -29.44 -47.24
CA LEU A 6 -25.42 -30.57 -46.57
C LEU A 6 -24.49 -31.30 -47.57
N GLY A 7 -23.43 -31.87 -47.06
CA GLY A 7 -22.76 -33.00 -47.71
C GLY A 7 -21.26 -32.92 -47.70
N ASN A 8 -20.51 -33.67 -46.90
CA ASN A 8 -20.07 -35.00 -47.27
C ASN A 8 -19.30 -35.65 -46.11
N TRP A 9 -19.74 -36.87 -45.81
CA TRP A 9 -19.03 -37.82 -44.97
C TRP A 9 -17.85 -38.42 -45.78
N VAL A 10 -16.66 -38.43 -45.17
CA VAL A 10 -15.61 -39.38 -45.54
C VAL A 10 -15.04 -40.01 -44.28
N THR A 11 -15.32 -41.26 -44.13
CA THR A 11 -14.76 -42.23 -43.19
C THR A 11 -13.30 -42.50 -43.52
N HIS A 12 -12.37 -42.35 -42.58
CA HIS A 12 -11.08 -43.05 -42.62
C HIS A 12 -10.71 -43.63 -41.24
N THR A 13 -10.81 -44.90 -41.23
CA THR A 13 -10.12 -46.02 -40.55
C THR A 13 -9.07 -45.68 -39.47
N ALA A 14 -9.28 -46.39 -38.37
CA ALA A 14 -8.46 -46.51 -37.18
C ALA A 14 -6.99 -46.89 -37.46
N TYR A 15 -6.11 -46.23 -36.73
CA TYR A 15 -4.81 -46.79 -36.31
C TYR A 15 -4.64 -46.59 -34.82
N CYS A 16 -4.79 -47.68 -34.07
CA CYS A 16 -4.38 -47.77 -32.68
C CYS A 16 -2.85 -47.76 -32.59
N ILE A 17 -2.25 -46.66 -32.19
CA ILE A 17 -0.87 -46.65 -31.68
C ILE A 17 -0.96 -46.60 -30.18
N VAL A 18 -0.70 -47.73 -29.52
CA VAL A 18 -0.50 -47.79 -28.08
C VAL A 18 0.90 -47.24 -27.79
N ILE A 19 0.96 -45.98 -27.37
CA ILE A 19 2.17 -45.41 -26.80
C ILE A 19 2.05 -45.63 -25.28
N VAL A 20 2.77 -46.61 -24.77
CA VAL A 20 3.06 -46.75 -23.34
C VAL A 20 4.02 -45.63 -22.99
N GLY A 21 3.48 -44.47 -22.63
CA GLY A 21 4.21 -43.34 -22.08
C GLY A 21 4.40 -43.56 -20.58
N ALA A 22 5.61 -43.78 -20.16
CA ALA A 22 6.00 -43.75 -18.74
C ALA A 22 5.61 -42.37 -18.14
N ILE A 23 4.63 -42.38 -17.26
CA ILE A 23 4.29 -41.19 -16.46
C ILE A 23 5.43 -41.00 -15.45
N LEU A 24 6.39 -40.14 -15.80
CA LEU A 24 7.26 -39.54 -14.82
C LEU A 24 6.42 -38.55 -13.99
N SER A 25 5.94 -39.03 -12.86
CA SER A 25 5.35 -38.19 -11.83
C SER A 25 6.45 -37.26 -11.31
N THR A 26 6.59 -36.09 -11.92
CA THR A 26 7.33 -34.98 -11.29
C THR A 26 6.48 -34.52 -10.13
N ASP A 27 6.85 -34.99 -8.93
CA ASP A 27 6.40 -34.43 -7.67
C ASP A 27 6.77 -32.93 -7.63
N CYS A 28 5.85 -32.06 -8.07
CA CYS A 28 5.89 -30.64 -7.75
C CYS A 28 5.48 -30.42 -6.29
N THR A 29 6.22 -30.98 -5.36
CA THR A 29 6.16 -30.59 -3.94
C THR A 29 7.02 -29.36 -3.70
N GLY A 30 6.81 -28.32 -4.49
CA GLY A 30 7.25 -26.98 -4.18
C GLY A 30 6.18 -26.25 -3.37
N ALA A 31 5.76 -26.79 -2.25
CA ALA A 31 5.10 -25.98 -1.22
C ALA A 31 6.09 -24.89 -0.84
N LYS A 32 5.92 -23.68 -1.37
CA LYS A 32 6.55 -22.47 -0.81
C LYS A 32 6.07 -22.40 0.62
N THR A 33 6.86 -22.97 1.53
CA THR A 33 6.71 -22.74 2.96
C THR A 33 6.82 -21.24 3.10
N SER A 34 5.71 -20.55 3.33
CA SER A 34 5.73 -19.17 3.78
C SER A 34 6.53 -19.21 5.07
N SER A 35 7.81 -18.86 5.01
CA SER A 35 8.67 -18.92 6.18
C SER A 35 8.15 -17.86 7.14
N ARG A 36 7.50 -18.34 8.20
CA ARG A 36 7.08 -17.47 9.30
C ARG A 36 8.32 -16.71 9.77
N LEU A 37 8.20 -15.40 9.90
CA LEU A 37 9.27 -14.58 10.48
C LEU A 37 9.61 -15.14 11.87
N ASN A 38 10.88 -15.32 12.15
CA ASN A 38 11.32 -15.60 13.52
C ASN A 38 11.27 -14.32 14.37
N LEU A 39 11.43 -14.47 15.67
CA LEU A 39 11.32 -13.35 16.62
C LEU A 39 12.32 -12.24 16.31
N ASP A 40 13.57 -12.58 16.03
CA ASP A 40 14.64 -11.60 15.76
C ASP A 40 14.36 -10.82 14.46
N GLN A 41 13.90 -11.51 13.43
CA GLN A 41 13.46 -10.87 12.17
C GLN A 41 12.29 -9.93 12.42
N SER A 42 11.29 -10.37 13.19
CA SER A 42 10.12 -9.53 13.49
C SER A 42 10.52 -8.29 14.29
N LEU A 43 11.40 -8.41 15.26
CA LEU A 43 11.92 -7.28 16.04
C LEU A 43 12.74 -6.31 15.16
N ALA A 44 13.61 -6.83 14.30
CA ALA A 44 14.40 -6.01 13.38
C ALA A 44 13.50 -5.19 12.42
N ILE A 45 12.48 -5.83 11.82
CA ILE A 45 11.52 -5.17 10.94
C ILE A 45 10.72 -4.12 11.73
N THR A 46 10.22 -4.46 12.92
CA THR A 46 9.48 -3.54 13.77
C THR A 46 10.29 -2.27 14.08
N ASN A 47 11.56 -2.42 14.46
CA ASN A 47 12.42 -1.29 14.76
C ASN A 47 12.72 -0.45 13.50
N SER A 48 12.94 -1.10 12.37
CA SER A 48 13.19 -0.42 11.08
C SER A 48 11.97 0.37 10.62
N VAL A 49 10.75 -0.17 10.74
CA VAL A 49 9.50 0.53 10.37
C VAL A 49 9.20 1.68 11.35
N ARG A 50 9.49 1.53 12.64
CA ARG A 50 9.39 2.64 13.60
C ARG A 50 10.35 3.77 13.25
N ALA A 51 11.59 3.46 12.88
CA ALA A 51 12.55 4.45 12.41
C ALA A 51 12.07 5.15 11.13
N PHE A 52 11.49 4.41 10.19
CA PHE A 52 10.85 4.97 9.00
C PHE A 52 9.71 5.94 9.38
N ALA A 53 8.81 5.56 10.29
CA ALA A 53 7.74 6.45 10.74
C ALA A 53 8.29 7.76 11.34
N ALA A 54 9.35 7.69 12.15
CA ALA A 54 10.01 8.88 12.70
C ALA A 54 10.60 9.75 11.58
N THR A 55 11.22 9.15 10.56
CA THR A 55 11.73 9.85 9.37
C THR A 55 10.60 10.55 8.63
N VAL A 56 9.45 9.89 8.41
CA VAL A 56 8.27 10.49 7.77
C VAL A 56 7.84 11.76 8.50
N ALA A 57 7.63 11.69 9.82
CA ALA A 57 7.20 12.85 10.59
C ALA A 57 8.22 14.00 10.52
N ASN A 58 9.52 13.69 10.63
CA ASN A 58 10.58 14.68 10.52
C ASN A 58 10.64 15.33 9.13
N ASP A 59 10.61 14.53 8.07
CA ASP A 59 10.69 15.03 6.69
C ASP A 59 9.50 15.92 6.34
N ILE A 60 8.28 15.50 6.68
CA ILE A 60 7.08 16.29 6.44
C ILE A 60 7.14 17.61 7.19
N THR A 61 7.56 17.59 8.46
CA THR A 61 7.66 18.79 9.29
C THR A 61 8.78 19.73 8.81
N SER A 62 9.94 19.20 8.43
CA SER A 62 11.10 20.02 8.07
C SER A 62 11.13 20.48 6.60
N ARG A 63 10.62 19.67 5.68
CA ARG A 63 10.68 19.89 4.23
C ARG A 63 9.33 20.33 3.63
N GLY A 64 8.25 20.25 4.42
CA GLY A 64 6.90 20.65 4.04
C GLY A 64 6.17 19.63 3.15
N PRO A 65 5.05 20.04 2.53
CA PRO A 65 4.09 19.14 1.91
C PRO A 65 4.64 18.31 0.73
N LEU A 66 5.66 18.79 0.02
CA LEU A 66 6.26 18.03 -1.09
C LEU A 66 6.99 16.77 -0.62
N ALA A 67 7.44 16.72 0.63
CA ALA A 67 8.14 15.57 1.19
C ALA A 67 7.27 14.30 1.21
N TRP A 68 5.95 14.43 1.17
CA TRP A 68 5.04 13.27 1.07
C TRP A 68 5.35 12.37 -0.13
N ARG A 69 5.81 12.94 -1.26
CA ARG A 69 6.12 12.12 -2.44
C ARG A 69 7.23 11.11 -2.18
N ASP A 70 8.19 11.47 -1.35
CA ASP A 70 9.32 10.59 -1.02
C ASP A 70 8.91 9.45 -0.08
N GLN A 71 7.79 9.60 0.63
CA GLN A 71 7.31 8.63 1.60
C GLN A 71 6.37 7.56 0.99
N PHE A 72 5.87 7.80 -0.22
CA PHE A 72 4.96 6.90 -0.92
C PHE A 72 5.70 6.04 -1.94
N ALA A 73 5.32 4.76 -2.02
CA ALA A 73 5.87 3.83 -2.99
C ALA A 73 5.45 4.23 -4.42
N ASP A 74 6.38 4.10 -5.35
CA ASP A 74 6.14 4.33 -6.77
C ASP A 74 5.68 3.02 -7.42
N THR A 75 4.43 2.67 -7.18
CA THR A 75 3.81 1.45 -7.69
C THR A 75 2.40 1.74 -8.21
N PRO A 76 1.96 1.11 -9.32
CA PRO A 76 0.60 1.27 -9.82
C PRO A 76 -0.48 0.86 -8.82
N SER A 77 -0.15 -0.02 -7.88
CA SER A 77 -1.06 -0.47 -6.82
C SER A 77 -1.10 0.43 -5.58
N PHE A 78 -0.35 1.55 -5.58
CA PHE A 78 -0.46 2.56 -4.53
C PHE A 78 -1.88 3.16 -4.52
N PHE A 79 -2.43 3.35 -3.33
CA PHE A 79 -3.60 4.19 -3.12
C PHE A 79 -3.57 4.82 -1.73
N MET A 80 -4.26 5.94 -1.58
CA MET A 80 -4.47 6.60 -0.30
C MET A 80 -5.93 6.99 -0.13
N ALA A 81 -6.50 6.67 1.01
CA ALA A 81 -7.83 7.09 1.42
C ALA A 81 -7.76 7.99 2.66
N ALA A 82 -8.69 8.92 2.78
CA ALA A 82 -8.85 9.75 3.96
C ALA A 82 -10.33 10.09 4.17
N ASN A 83 -10.81 9.96 5.40
CA ASN A 83 -12.15 10.37 5.80
C ASN A 83 -13.28 9.82 4.91
N GLY A 84 -13.19 8.54 4.53
CA GLY A 84 -14.16 7.86 3.69
C GLY A 84 -14.04 8.15 2.19
N GLN A 85 -13.00 8.84 1.74
CA GLN A 85 -12.78 9.18 0.34
C GLN A 85 -11.46 8.60 -0.17
N LEU A 86 -11.43 8.17 -1.43
CA LEU A 86 -10.20 7.81 -2.13
C LEU A 86 -9.52 9.10 -2.60
N VAL A 87 -8.44 9.50 -1.92
CA VAL A 87 -7.71 10.75 -2.21
C VAL A 87 -6.78 10.56 -3.40
N PHE A 88 -6.00 9.49 -3.40
CA PHE A 88 -5.12 9.11 -4.51
C PHE A 88 -5.39 7.67 -4.92
N ALA A 89 -5.76 7.46 -6.18
CA ALA A 89 -6.08 6.13 -6.71
C ALA A 89 -4.83 5.32 -7.14
N ASN A 90 -3.69 5.99 -7.34
CA ASN A 90 -2.41 5.39 -7.71
C ASN A 90 -1.25 6.38 -7.48
N SER A 91 -0.01 5.95 -7.70
CA SER A 91 1.19 6.77 -7.50
C SER A 91 1.25 8.00 -8.40
N ASP A 92 0.74 7.93 -9.64
CA ASP A 92 0.67 9.08 -10.54
C ASP A 92 -0.29 10.15 -10.02
N ALA A 93 -1.47 9.73 -9.52
CA ALA A 93 -2.42 10.64 -8.89
C ALA A 93 -1.81 11.30 -7.64
N ALA A 94 -1.09 10.54 -6.81
CA ALA A 94 -0.37 11.07 -5.67
C ALA A 94 0.69 12.09 -6.08
N THR A 95 1.49 11.78 -7.10
CA THR A 95 2.53 12.68 -7.61
C THR A 95 1.95 14.01 -8.07
N ARG A 96 0.83 13.96 -8.83
CA ARG A 96 0.17 15.20 -9.27
C ARG A 96 -0.45 15.96 -8.09
N GLY A 97 -1.18 15.28 -7.22
CA GLY A 97 -1.84 15.92 -6.08
C GLY A 97 -0.86 16.55 -5.10
N ILE A 98 0.22 15.86 -4.75
CA ILE A 98 1.24 16.38 -3.83
C ILE A 98 1.95 17.60 -4.43
N LYS A 99 2.20 17.63 -5.75
CA LYS A 99 2.78 18.80 -6.43
C LYS A 99 1.92 20.06 -6.28
N GLU A 100 0.61 19.90 -6.12
CA GLU A 100 -0.33 21.02 -5.94
C GLU A 100 -0.45 21.50 -4.50
N LEU A 101 -0.06 20.67 -3.50
CA LEU A 101 -0.20 21.04 -2.09
C LEU A 101 0.40 22.39 -1.70
N PRO A 102 1.60 22.80 -2.20
CA PRO A 102 2.18 24.09 -1.83
C PRO A 102 1.38 25.31 -2.31
N ARG A 103 0.40 25.12 -3.18
CA ARG A 103 -0.50 26.21 -3.59
C ARG A 103 -1.46 26.64 -2.49
N SER A 104 -1.74 25.75 -1.56
CA SER A 104 -2.67 25.98 -0.45
C SER A 104 -2.06 25.79 0.93
N ILE A 105 -0.99 25.01 1.05
CA ILE A 105 -0.36 24.64 2.31
C ILE A 105 1.09 25.12 2.31
N ALA A 106 1.39 26.05 3.21
CA ALA A 106 2.74 26.59 3.42
C ALA A 106 3.58 25.68 4.32
N HIS A 107 2.96 25.06 5.33
CA HIS A 107 3.68 24.25 6.31
C HIS A 107 2.80 23.11 6.86
N ILE A 108 3.46 22.01 7.20
CA ILE A 108 2.84 20.84 7.87
C ILE A 108 3.71 20.46 9.06
N GLU A 109 3.11 20.30 10.23
CA GLU A 109 3.73 19.58 11.36
C GLU A 109 3.01 18.26 11.53
N LEU A 110 3.74 17.15 11.48
CA LEU A 110 3.22 15.82 11.71
C LEU A 110 3.86 15.19 12.93
N ARG A 111 3.04 14.64 13.82
CA ARG A 111 3.50 13.89 14.99
C ARG A 111 2.73 12.60 15.13
N TRP A 112 3.46 11.49 15.30
CA TRP A 112 2.85 10.21 15.66
C TRP A 112 2.60 10.17 17.16
N GLY A 113 1.42 9.69 17.53
CA GLY A 113 1.06 9.40 18.92
C GLY A 113 1.48 7.99 19.34
N ASN A 114 1.18 7.66 20.58
CA ASN A 114 1.44 6.34 21.16
C ASN A 114 0.12 5.60 21.45
N PRO A 115 0.09 4.26 21.28
CA PRO A 115 1.17 3.42 20.76
C PRO A 115 1.32 3.52 19.25
N LEU A 116 2.56 3.46 18.73
CA LEU A 116 2.85 3.19 17.34
C LEU A 116 3.02 1.68 17.18
N LEU A 117 2.02 1.06 16.55
CA LEU A 117 1.92 -0.37 16.34
C LEU A 117 2.56 -0.74 15.00
N VAL A 118 3.34 -1.81 14.98
CA VAL A 118 3.92 -2.40 13.77
C VAL A 118 3.67 -3.89 13.78
N ASP A 119 3.10 -4.41 12.71
CA ASP A 119 2.90 -5.84 12.48
C ASP A 119 3.71 -6.27 11.24
N PRO A 120 4.87 -6.93 11.43
CA PRO A 120 5.66 -7.47 10.34
C PRO A 120 4.95 -8.63 9.65
N LEU A 121 4.61 -8.47 8.37
CA LEU A 121 3.91 -9.49 7.57
C LEU A 121 4.88 -10.39 6.80
N THR A 122 5.94 -9.79 6.25
CA THR A 122 7.03 -10.47 5.54
C THR A 122 8.33 -9.70 5.80
N PRO A 123 9.50 -10.18 5.35
CA PRO A 123 10.74 -9.40 5.43
C PRO A 123 10.69 -8.03 4.76
N ALA A 124 9.75 -7.83 3.83
CA ALA A 124 9.62 -6.59 3.04
C ALA A 124 8.26 -5.91 3.16
N LEU A 125 7.36 -6.39 4.00
CA LEU A 125 6.04 -5.79 4.21
C LEU A 125 5.69 -5.75 5.69
N ALA A 126 5.16 -4.61 6.15
CA ALA A 126 4.65 -4.45 7.50
C ALA A 126 3.45 -3.51 7.52
N MET A 127 2.47 -3.83 8.36
CA MET A 127 1.42 -2.87 8.72
C MET A 127 1.94 -1.92 9.79
N LEU A 128 1.58 -0.64 9.66
CA LEU A 128 1.82 0.39 10.65
C LEU A 128 0.49 1.04 11.03
N ALA A 129 0.26 1.23 12.32
CA ALA A 129 -0.91 1.93 12.81
C ALA A 129 -0.54 2.82 14.00
N ALA A 130 -0.99 4.08 14.01
CA ALA A 130 -0.70 5.03 15.07
C ALA A 130 -1.75 6.13 15.16
N PRO A 131 -2.02 6.66 16.34
CA PRO A 131 -2.61 7.98 16.46
C PRO A 131 -1.70 9.02 15.79
N TYR A 132 -2.28 10.07 15.24
CA TYR A 132 -1.51 11.19 14.74
C TYR A 132 -2.09 12.52 15.23
N HIS A 133 -1.23 13.52 15.24
CA HIS A 133 -1.59 14.93 15.36
C HIS A 133 -0.91 15.69 14.22
N GLU A 134 -1.68 16.47 13.50
CA GLU A 134 -1.21 17.24 12.35
C GLU A 134 -1.63 18.69 12.50
N VAL A 135 -0.73 19.58 12.16
CA VAL A 135 -1.00 21.01 12.03
C VAL A 135 -0.69 21.43 10.60
N LEU A 136 -1.67 21.98 9.93
CA LEU A 136 -1.54 22.58 8.61
C LEU A 136 -1.55 24.11 8.77
N VAL A 137 -0.62 24.78 8.11
CA VAL A 137 -0.63 26.24 7.98
C VAL A 137 -0.82 26.57 6.50
N ASP A 138 -1.88 27.30 6.16
CA ASP A 138 -2.12 27.74 4.79
C ASP A 138 -1.22 28.93 4.38
N ASN A 139 -1.29 29.32 3.12
CA ASN A 139 -0.50 30.44 2.60
C ASN A 139 -0.94 31.84 3.12
N ALA A 140 -2.09 31.91 3.80
CA ALA A 140 -2.57 33.12 4.48
C ALA A 140 -2.17 33.12 5.98
N GLY A 141 -1.53 32.07 6.47
CA GLY A 141 -1.11 31.92 7.86
C GLY A 141 -2.18 31.33 8.78
N HIS A 142 -3.31 30.88 8.27
CA HIS A 142 -4.32 30.23 9.09
C HIS A 142 -3.83 28.83 9.49
N ARG A 143 -3.98 28.53 10.79
CA ARG A 143 -3.58 27.28 11.39
C ARG A 143 -4.80 26.36 11.54
N MET A 144 -4.71 25.15 11.02
CA MET A 144 -5.71 24.11 11.15
C MET A 144 -5.08 22.90 11.83
N GLU A 145 -5.72 22.41 12.89
CA GLU A 145 -5.23 21.25 13.64
C GLU A 145 -6.19 20.08 13.44
N SER A 146 -5.63 18.91 13.26
CA SER A 146 -6.38 17.65 13.19
C SER A 146 -5.69 16.56 13.97
N SER A 147 -6.48 15.66 14.52
CA SER A 147 -6.01 14.44 15.16
C SER A 147 -6.87 13.28 14.71
N GLY A 148 -6.29 12.11 14.67
CA GLY A 148 -7.00 10.93 14.23
C GLY A 148 -6.15 9.68 14.32
N TYR A 149 -6.43 8.73 13.43
CA TYR A 149 -5.72 7.47 13.40
C TYR A 149 -5.24 7.17 11.98
N PHE A 150 -3.99 6.80 11.87
CA PHE A 150 -3.35 6.39 10.62
C PHE A 150 -3.21 4.87 10.59
N THR A 151 -3.44 4.28 9.42
CA THR A 151 -3.01 2.92 9.10
C THR A 151 -2.35 2.90 7.74
N GLY A 152 -1.29 2.15 7.59
CA GLY A 152 -0.56 2.04 6.32
C GLY A 152 0.15 0.72 6.16
N LEU A 153 0.24 0.25 4.92
CA LEU A 153 1.11 -0.85 4.55
C LEU A 153 2.45 -0.26 4.09
N ALA A 154 3.51 -0.56 4.83
CA ALA A 154 4.87 -0.20 4.45
C ALA A 154 5.51 -1.33 3.65
N GLU A 155 6.24 -1.00 2.59
CA GLU A 155 6.98 -1.89 1.70
C GLU A 155 8.45 -1.49 1.68
N LEU A 156 9.34 -2.46 1.84
CA LEU A 156 10.79 -2.28 1.74
C LEU A 156 11.22 -2.48 0.29
N GLY A 157 11.69 -1.41 -0.33
CA GLY A 157 12.29 -1.41 -1.65
C GLY A 157 13.76 -1.00 -1.64
N PRO A 158 14.39 -0.83 -2.82
CA PRO A 158 15.79 -0.40 -2.94
C PRO A 158 16.07 0.95 -2.27
N GLY A 159 15.06 1.82 -2.19
CA GLY A 159 15.13 3.14 -1.54
C GLY A 159 14.71 3.16 -0.08
N GLY A 160 14.62 2.00 0.59
CA GLY A 160 14.15 1.88 1.97
C GLY A 160 12.63 1.64 2.07
N TRP A 161 12.11 1.79 3.28
CA TRP A 161 10.68 1.67 3.53
C TRP A 161 9.91 2.84 2.90
N LYS A 162 8.74 2.52 2.32
CA LYS A 162 7.77 3.50 1.81
C LYS A 162 6.36 3.00 2.05
N PHE A 163 5.40 3.90 2.19
CA PHE A 163 3.99 3.51 2.25
C PHE A 163 3.51 3.05 0.87
N ARG A 164 3.09 1.80 0.79
CA ARG A 164 2.41 1.22 -0.36
C ARG A 164 0.94 1.58 -0.40
N ASN A 165 0.32 1.67 0.77
CA ASN A 165 -1.04 2.12 0.96
C ASN A 165 -1.10 2.95 2.23
N ALA A 166 -2.02 3.92 2.27
CA ALA A 166 -2.20 4.80 3.42
C ALA A 166 -3.68 5.11 3.64
N HIS A 167 -4.09 5.15 4.89
CA HIS A 167 -5.42 5.56 5.29
C HIS A 167 -5.36 6.49 6.49
N TRP A 168 -6.04 7.62 6.39
CA TRP A 168 -6.17 8.62 7.42
C TRP A 168 -7.63 8.73 7.83
N SER A 169 -7.89 8.74 9.13
CA SER A 169 -9.21 9.04 9.69
C SER A 169 -9.08 10.16 10.72
N VAL A 170 -9.92 11.17 10.62
CA VAL A 170 -10.01 12.22 11.62
C VAL A 170 -10.99 11.78 12.71
N ALA A 171 -10.69 12.11 13.96
CA ALA A 171 -11.62 11.87 15.05
C ALA A 171 -12.95 12.62 14.80
N ALA A 172 -14.08 11.94 14.98
CA ALA A 172 -15.37 12.62 14.90
C ALA A 172 -15.43 13.76 15.91
N PRO A 173 -16.06 14.91 15.56
CA PRO A 173 -16.30 15.96 16.55
C PRO A 173 -17.04 15.36 17.75
N THR A 174 -16.52 15.57 18.95
CA THR A 174 -17.25 15.22 20.16
C THR A 174 -18.49 16.08 20.22
N SER A 175 -19.66 15.45 20.02
CA SER A 175 -20.94 16.14 20.27
C SER A 175 -20.93 16.61 21.73
N PRO A 176 -21.23 17.89 22.03
CA PRO A 176 -21.39 18.27 23.41
C PRO A 176 -22.47 17.37 24.05
N ALA A 177 -22.15 16.81 25.21
CA ALA A 177 -23.15 16.03 25.96
C ALA A 177 -24.36 16.88 26.22
N PRO A 178 -25.58 16.31 26.10
CA PRO A 178 -26.83 17.03 26.35
C PRO A 178 -26.95 17.52 27.79
#